data_f69adf7a39dfe4b81adc4ae65bb1bd56
#
_entry.id   f69adf7a39dfe4b81adc4ae65bb1bd56
#
_cell.length_a   1.000
_cell.length_b   1.000
_cell.length_c   1.000
_cell.angle_alpha   90.00
_cell.angle_beta   90.00
_cell.angle_gamma   90.00
#
_symmetry.space_group_name_H-M   'P 1'
#
loop_
_entity.id
_entity.type
_entity.pdbx_description
1 polymer ?
#
loop_
_entity_poly.entity_id
_entity_poly.type
_entity_poly.pdbx_seq_one_letter_code
_entity_poly.pdbx_strand_id
1 'polypeptide(L)'
;TAGAGCYFPKGSSKTCIFEDGPILSGLVGGSLRMVGSTYNHSLQAGPSIPNVDPTNPKYKIYQIRIDWLTLADGVKQISGPGLTKADYQSNYDNWPIDEGAPYTIDANGKKIPKFIGDEQAWFVMNDLNKSKMQAFYGSQPIGTEWQCLVWGYAMPGPLGNILFKKYTIINKGDADVEEAYLSYWSDVDVGDG
;
A
#
# COMPACT_ATOMS: atom_id res chain seq x y z
N THR A 1 -14.58 -0.70 -9.02
CA THR A 1 -15.12 0.33 -8.14
C THR A 1 -14.87 -0.07 -6.73
N ALA A 2 -14.09 0.65 -6.06
CA ALA A 2 -13.84 0.47 -4.65
C ALA A 2 -15.10 0.90 -3.88
N GLY A 3 -15.59 0.02 -3.01
CA GLY A 3 -16.36 0.45 -1.85
C GLY A 3 -15.43 1.12 -0.85
N ALA A 4 -15.97 1.63 0.26
CA ALA A 4 -15.19 2.19 1.35
C ALA A 4 -14.08 1.25 1.81
N GLY A 5 -12.91 1.80 2.11
CA GLY A 5 -11.73 1.02 2.44
C GLY A 5 -11.73 0.46 3.86
N CYS A 6 -12.43 1.11 4.79
CA CYS A 6 -12.40 0.72 6.21
C CYS A 6 -13.81 0.60 6.79
N TYR A 7 -14.12 -0.58 7.32
CA TYR A 7 -15.35 -0.88 8.04
C TYR A 7 -15.05 -1.08 9.53
N PHE A 8 -15.82 -0.42 10.40
CA PHE A 8 -15.68 -0.55 11.85
C PHE A 8 -17.05 -0.53 12.56
N PRO A 9 -17.28 -1.41 13.55
CA PRO A 9 -16.43 -2.53 13.97
C PRO A 9 -16.34 -3.64 12.91
N LYS A 10 -15.37 -4.54 13.07
CA LYS A 10 -15.19 -5.70 12.16
C LYS A 10 -16.48 -6.46 11.96
N GLY A 11 -16.82 -6.76 10.71
CA GLY A 11 -18.04 -7.48 10.33
C GLY A 11 -19.29 -6.60 10.24
N SER A 12 -19.21 -5.30 10.51
CA SER A 12 -20.30 -4.35 10.28
C SER A 12 -20.36 -3.90 8.82
N SER A 13 -21.45 -3.25 8.44
CA SER A 13 -21.58 -2.51 7.17
C SER A 13 -21.23 -1.03 7.32
N LYS A 14 -20.83 -0.59 8.51
CA LYS A 14 -20.52 0.82 8.77
C LYS A 14 -19.12 1.15 8.31
N THR A 15 -19.00 2.19 7.51
CA THR A 15 -17.74 2.72 7.02
C THR A 15 -17.22 3.81 7.95
N CYS A 16 -15.91 3.89 8.11
CA CYS A 16 -15.28 4.96 8.89
C CYS A 16 -14.26 5.77 8.06
N ILE A 17 -13.71 5.18 7.03
CA ILE A 17 -12.84 5.86 6.06
C ILE A 17 -13.16 5.27 4.69
N PHE A 18 -13.56 6.12 3.76
CA PHE A 18 -13.77 5.72 2.38
C PHE A 18 -12.42 5.45 1.71
N GLU A 19 -11.54 6.43 1.71
CA GLU A 19 -10.18 6.32 1.19
C GLU A 19 -9.25 7.28 1.92
N ASP A 20 -7.97 6.93 2.02
CA ASP A 20 -6.95 7.81 2.56
C ASP A 20 -5.59 7.56 1.90
N GLY A 21 -4.69 8.53 1.98
CA GLY A 21 -3.34 8.36 1.47
C GLY A 21 -2.49 9.61 1.49
N PRO A 22 -1.18 9.46 1.21
CA PRO A 22 -0.25 10.56 1.17
C PRO A 22 -0.32 11.32 -0.16
N ILE A 23 0.02 12.61 -0.09
CA ILE A 23 0.20 13.51 -1.23
C ILE A 23 1.58 14.16 -1.10
N LEU A 24 2.38 14.11 -2.14
CA LEU A 24 3.66 14.80 -2.27
C LEU A 24 3.53 15.92 -3.29
N SER A 25 4.01 17.11 -2.95
CA SER A 25 4.16 18.23 -3.89
C SER A 25 5.54 18.85 -3.74
N GLY A 26 6.01 19.51 -4.80
CA GLY A 26 7.29 20.22 -4.79
C GLY A 26 7.63 20.78 -6.16
N LEU A 27 8.76 21.45 -6.25
CA LEU A 27 9.30 22.00 -7.50
C LEU A 27 10.24 20.97 -8.13
N VAL A 28 10.00 20.65 -9.39
CA VAL A 28 10.86 19.78 -10.21
C VAL A 28 11.28 20.55 -11.44
N GLY A 29 12.56 20.93 -11.51
CA GLY A 29 13.06 21.83 -12.54
C GLY A 29 12.34 23.18 -12.57
N GLY A 30 12.03 23.73 -11.39
CA GLY A 30 11.30 25.00 -11.22
C GLY A 30 9.78 24.93 -11.49
N SER A 31 9.24 23.77 -11.85
CA SER A 31 7.80 23.59 -12.10
C SER A 31 7.14 22.89 -10.93
N LEU A 32 6.01 23.43 -10.45
CA LEU A 32 5.22 22.78 -9.40
C LEU A 32 4.66 21.47 -9.92
N ARG A 33 4.91 20.39 -9.16
CA ARG A 33 4.33 19.07 -9.40
C ARG A 33 3.67 18.54 -8.14
N MET A 34 2.64 17.69 -8.33
CA MET A 34 1.90 17.05 -7.25
C MET A 34 1.55 15.63 -7.64
N VAL A 35 1.71 14.70 -6.71
CA VAL A 35 1.37 13.28 -6.85
C VAL A 35 0.81 12.75 -5.54
N GLY A 36 -0.15 11.84 -5.60
CA GLY A 36 -0.68 11.26 -4.38
C GLY A 36 -1.74 10.18 -4.62
N SER A 37 -2.21 9.64 -3.52
CA SER A 37 -3.26 8.63 -3.49
C SER A 37 -4.60 9.29 -3.15
N THR A 38 -5.29 9.85 -4.13
CA THR A 38 -6.60 10.48 -3.96
C THR A 38 -7.57 9.82 -4.93
N TYR A 39 -8.57 9.11 -4.44
CA TYR A 39 -9.58 8.39 -5.21
C TYR A 39 -9.02 7.53 -6.35
N ASN A 40 -7.92 6.82 -6.09
CA ASN A 40 -7.22 6.01 -7.10
C ASN A 40 -6.77 6.81 -8.34
N HIS A 41 -6.56 8.11 -8.18
CA HIS A 41 -5.98 8.97 -9.20
C HIS A 41 -4.47 9.12 -8.99
N SER A 42 -3.72 9.30 -10.06
CA SER A 42 -2.30 9.52 -10.18
C SER A 42 -1.38 8.30 -9.94
N LEU A 43 -1.45 7.62 -8.82
CA LEU A 43 -0.60 6.44 -8.59
C LEU A 43 -1.12 5.21 -9.33
N GLN A 44 -0.19 4.37 -9.77
CA GLN A 44 -0.48 3.06 -10.38
C GLN A 44 0.42 1.98 -9.77
N ALA A 45 0.02 0.72 -9.88
CA ALA A 45 0.79 -0.41 -9.36
C ALA A 45 2.14 -0.59 -10.08
N GLY A 46 3.13 -1.05 -9.33
CA GLY A 46 4.47 -1.36 -9.82
C GLY A 46 5.55 -0.34 -9.44
N PRO A 47 6.83 -0.73 -9.57
CA PRO A 47 7.97 0.14 -9.32
C PRO A 47 8.06 1.28 -10.35
N SER A 48 8.83 2.33 -10.02
CA SER A 48 9.08 3.44 -10.95
C SER A 48 10.18 3.05 -11.95
N ILE A 49 9.80 2.30 -12.97
CA ILE A 49 10.65 1.87 -14.09
C ILE A 49 10.01 2.22 -15.43
N PRO A 50 10.80 2.43 -16.49
CA PRO A 50 10.27 2.69 -17.83
C PRO A 50 9.32 1.58 -18.30
N ASN A 51 8.21 1.99 -18.93
CA ASN A 51 7.22 1.07 -19.50
C ASN A 51 6.65 0.02 -18.52
N VAL A 52 6.55 0.38 -17.24
CA VAL A 52 5.91 -0.49 -16.24
C VAL A 52 4.47 -0.82 -16.67
N ASP A 53 4.15 -2.10 -16.65
CA ASP A 53 2.78 -2.57 -16.86
C ASP A 53 2.07 -2.71 -15.50
N PRO A 54 1.16 -1.77 -15.14
CA PRO A 54 0.49 -1.80 -13.85
C PRO A 54 -0.49 -2.97 -13.71
N THR A 55 -0.79 -3.70 -14.78
CA THR A 55 -1.67 -4.88 -14.76
C THR A 55 -0.91 -6.17 -14.48
N ASN A 56 0.43 -6.12 -14.42
CA ASN A 56 1.26 -7.29 -14.12
C ASN A 56 0.91 -7.85 -12.74
N PRO A 57 0.50 -9.13 -12.63
CA PRO A 57 0.03 -9.74 -11.39
C PRO A 57 1.09 -9.78 -10.28
N LYS A 58 2.37 -9.59 -10.59
CA LYS A 58 3.42 -9.46 -9.59
C LYS A 58 3.37 -8.15 -8.78
N TYR A 59 2.65 -7.13 -9.28
CA TYR A 59 2.48 -5.85 -8.58
C TYR A 59 1.19 -5.80 -7.75
N LYS A 60 0.71 -6.95 -7.31
CA LYS A 60 -0.42 -7.09 -6.40
C LYS A 60 -0.08 -6.57 -5.00
N ILE A 61 -1.09 -6.46 -4.14
CA ILE A 61 -0.91 -6.32 -2.70
C ILE A 61 -0.54 -7.70 -2.13
N TYR A 62 0.65 -7.80 -1.55
CA TYR A 62 1.09 -8.99 -0.83
C TYR A 62 0.65 -8.88 0.62
N GLN A 63 -0.16 -9.79 1.08
CA GLN A 63 -0.66 -9.83 2.46
C GLN A 63 -0.23 -11.12 3.12
N ILE A 64 0.36 -11.04 4.31
CA ILE A 64 0.81 -12.18 5.11
C ILE A 64 0.35 -12.05 6.55
N ARG A 65 0.14 -13.19 7.22
CA ARG A 65 -0.23 -13.29 8.63
C ARG A 65 0.78 -14.15 9.38
N ILE A 66 1.07 -13.82 10.62
CA ILE A 66 2.03 -14.56 11.43
C ILE A 66 1.55 -15.98 11.74
N ASP A 67 0.23 -16.17 11.84
CA ASP A 67 -0.43 -17.44 12.18
C ASP A 67 -0.95 -18.22 10.95
N TRP A 68 -0.55 -17.86 9.73
CA TRP A 68 -1.10 -18.45 8.50
C TRP A 68 -0.99 -19.98 8.42
N LEU A 69 0.03 -20.56 9.04
CA LEU A 69 0.22 -22.02 9.07
C LEU A 69 -0.89 -22.76 9.83
N THR A 70 -1.52 -22.09 10.81
CA THR A 70 -2.57 -22.67 11.65
C THR A 70 -3.97 -22.54 11.07
N LEU A 71 -4.11 -21.81 9.96
CA LEU A 71 -5.41 -21.61 9.31
C LEU A 71 -5.91 -22.91 8.69
N ALA A 72 -7.24 -23.10 8.71
CA ALA A 72 -7.89 -24.20 8.02
C ALA A 72 -7.75 -24.06 6.50
N ASP A 73 -7.50 -25.17 5.81
CA ASP A 73 -7.36 -25.18 4.36
C ASP A 73 -8.66 -24.83 3.65
N GLY A 74 -8.57 -24.03 2.61
CA GLY A 74 -9.69 -23.62 1.77
C GLY A 74 -10.66 -22.62 2.41
N VAL A 75 -10.48 -22.26 3.68
CA VAL A 75 -11.35 -21.31 4.39
C VAL A 75 -10.87 -19.89 4.13
N LYS A 76 -11.75 -19.04 3.60
CA LYS A 76 -11.48 -17.61 3.43
C LYS A 76 -11.53 -16.90 4.78
N GLN A 77 -10.53 -16.10 5.05
CA GLN A 77 -10.52 -15.26 6.25
C GLN A 77 -11.43 -14.05 6.04
N ILE A 78 -12.06 -13.59 7.12
CA ILE A 78 -13.04 -12.48 7.07
C ILE A 78 -12.33 -11.14 6.86
N SER A 79 -11.06 -11.03 7.17
CA SER A 79 -10.27 -9.81 7.00
C SER A 79 -9.80 -9.63 5.55
N GLY A 80 -9.97 -8.43 5.02
CA GLY A 80 -9.49 -8.07 3.68
C GLY A 80 -10.21 -8.78 2.53
N PRO A 81 -9.51 -9.11 1.46
CA PRO A 81 -10.09 -9.73 0.25
C PRO A 81 -10.52 -11.18 0.44
N GLY A 82 -10.54 -11.68 1.66
CA GLY A 82 -10.93 -13.05 1.98
C GLY A 82 -9.90 -14.08 1.51
N LEU A 83 -8.63 -13.85 1.84
CA LEU A 83 -7.53 -14.76 1.51
C LEU A 83 -7.66 -16.10 2.23
N THR A 84 -7.30 -17.17 1.54
CA THR A 84 -7.16 -18.51 2.09
C THR A 84 -5.74 -18.74 2.64
N LYS A 85 -5.54 -19.83 3.37
CA LYS A 85 -4.19 -20.26 3.77
C LYS A 85 -3.23 -20.39 2.58
N ALA A 86 -3.71 -20.94 1.45
CA ALA A 86 -2.90 -21.07 0.24
C ALA A 86 -2.50 -19.70 -0.35
N ASP A 87 -3.37 -18.70 -0.27
CA ASP A 87 -3.04 -17.33 -0.70
C ASP A 87 -1.97 -16.71 0.20
N TYR A 88 -2.07 -16.86 1.53
CA TYR A 88 -1.03 -16.40 2.46
C TYR A 88 0.30 -17.11 2.23
N GLN A 89 0.28 -18.43 2.01
CA GLN A 89 1.48 -19.19 1.64
C GLN A 89 2.12 -18.62 0.36
N SER A 90 1.30 -18.45 -0.68
CA SER A 90 1.79 -17.90 -1.95
C SER A 90 2.38 -16.50 -1.80
N ASN A 91 1.75 -15.64 -0.99
CA ASN A 91 2.26 -14.32 -0.72
C ASN A 91 3.56 -14.35 0.11
N TYR A 92 3.68 -15.27 1.07
CA TYR A 92 4.89 -15.47 1.86
C TYR A 92 6.06 -15.94 0.98
N ASP A 93 5.83 -16.94 0.13
CA ASP A 93 6.87 -17.53 -0.72
C ASP A 93 7.35 -16.56 -1.82
N ASN A 94 6.46 -15.69 -2.27
CA ASN A 94 6.74 -14.68 -3.30
C ASN A 94 6.86 -13.25 -2.74
N TRP A 95 7.18 -13.12 -1.45
CA TRP A 95 7.34 -11.80 -0.82
C TRP A 95 8.38 -10.98 -1.58
N PRO A 96 8.06 -9.76 -2.04
CA PRO A 96 8.87 -9.04 -3.02
C PRO A 96 10.06 -8.30 -2.37
N ILE A 97 10.98 -9.08 -1.82
CA ILE A 97 12.16 -8.59 -1.08
C ILE A 97 13.04 -7.70 -1.97
N ASP A 98 13.23 -8.09 -3.22
CA ASP A 98 14.08 -7.35 -4.16
C ASP A 98 13.46 -6.00 -4.58
N GLU A 99 12.17 -5.82 -4.35
CA GLU A 99 11.45 -4.58 -4.61
C GLU A 99 11.33 -3.70 -3.35
N GLY A 100 11.94 -4.11 -2.23
CA GLY A 100 12.01 -3.32 -0.99
C GLY A 100 11.10 -3.79 0.14
N ALA A 101 10.39 -4.92 -0.01
CA ALA A 101 9.60 -5.46 1.08
C ALA A 101 10.48 -5.91 2.26
N PRO A 102 10.06 -5.68 3.52
CA PRO A 102 10.89 -5.97 4.67
C PRO A 102 11.15 -7.46 4.83
N TYR A 103 12.40 -7.81 5.10
CA TYR A 103 12.83 -9.19 5.29
C TYR A 103 13.72 -9.38 6.52
N THR A 104 13.88 -10.63 6.91
CA THR A 104 14.88 -11.09 7.88
C THR A 104 15.62 -12.32 7.31
N ILE A 105 16.69 -12.73 7.98
CA ILE A 105 17.47 -13.91 7.61
C ILE A 105 17.08 -15.04 8.56
N ASP A 106 16.71 -16.21 8.04
CA ASP A 106 16.44 -17.40 8.83
C ASP A 106 17.72 -18.12 9.28
N ALA A 107 17.56 -19.17 10.06
CA ALA A 107 18.70 -19.96 10.56
C ALA A 107 19.54 -20.64 9.46
N ASN A 108 19.00 -20.77 8.25
CA ASN A 108 19.67 -21.35 7.09
C ASN A 108 20.30 -20.30 6.18
N GLY A 109 20.28 -19.02 6.55
CA GLY A 109 20.78 -17.92 5.75
C GLY A 109 19.85 -17.45 4.63
N LYS A 110 18.60 -17.94 4.58
CA LYS A 110 17.60 -17.55 3.57
C LYS A 110 16.89 -16.25 3.99
N LYS A 111 16.69 -15.35 3.04
CA LYS A 111 15.82 -14.20 3.22
C LYS A 111 14.35 -14.65 3.27
N ILE A 112 13.64 -14.26 4.31
CA ILE A 112 12.23 -14.55 4.50
C ILE A 112 11.48 -13.26 4.88
N PRO A 113 10.15 -13.17 4.70
CA PRO A 113 9.38 -12.01 5.12
C PRO A 113 9.61 -11.67 6.60
N LYS A 114 9.86 -10.40 6.90
CA LYS A 114 9.92 -9.90 8.28
C LYS A 114 8.52 -9.50 8.71
N PHE A 115 7.98 -10.15 9.73
CA PHE A 115 6.72 -9.73 10.35
C PHE A 115 6.96 -8.51 11.25
N ILE A 116 6.14 -7.47 11.04
CA ILE A 116 6.12 -6.24 11.85
C ILE A 116 4.90 -6.27 12.79
N GLY A 117 3.75 -6.72 12.29
CA GLY A 117 2.53 -6.96 13.03
C GLY A 117 2.07 -8.40 12.90
N ASP A 118 0.90 -8.71 13.45
CA ASP A 118 0.29 -10.04 13.33
C ASP A 118 -0.25 -10.29 11.92
N GLU A 119 -0.69 -9.25 11.26
CA GLU A 119 -1.04 -9.23 9.84
C GLU A 119 -0.46 -8.00 9.18
N GLN A 120 0.08 -8.14 7.98
CA GLN A 120 0.66 -7.04 7.23
C GLN A 120 0.47 -7.19 5.73
N ALA A 121 0.42 -6.06 5.05
CA ALA A 121 0.38 -5.97 3.60
C ALA A 121 1.51 -5.08 3.08
N TRP A 122 2.11 -5.45 1.95
CA TRP A 122 3.10 -4.65 1.24
C TRP A 122 2.75 -4.55 -0.23
N PHE A 123 2.99 -3.38 -0.79
CA PHE A 123 2.83 -3.11 -2.22
C PHE A 123 3.68 -1.92 -2.65
N VAL A 124 3.93 -1.83 -3.96
CA VAL A 124 4.69 -0.75 -4.57
C VAL A 124 3.85 -0.04 -5.61
N MET A 125 3.98 1.27 -5.68
CA MET A 125 3.30 2.15 -6.63
C MET A 125 4.27 3.15 -7.23
N ASN A 126 3.88 3.74 -8.36
CA ASN A 126 4.60 4.82 -9.03
C ASN A 126 3.64 5.85 -9.60
N ASP A 127 4.17 7.02 -9.96
CA ASP A 127 3.42 8.13 -10.55
C ASP A 127 3.61 8.29 -12.06
N LEU A 128 4.08 7.27 -12.77
CA LEU A 128 4.42 7.40 -14.19
C LEU A 128 3.23 7.49 -15.15
N ASN A 129 1.99 7.34 -14.67
CA ASN A 129 0.79 7.47 -15.48
C ASN A 129 0.44 8.95 -15.72
N LYS A 130 0.99 9.52 -16.79
CA LYS A 130 0.79 10.93 -17.17
C LYS A 130 -0.70 11.32 -17.30
N SER A 131 -1.52 10.44 -17.87
CA SER A 131 -2.94 10.72 -18.08
C SER A 131 -3.70 10.85 -16.77
N LYS A 132 -3.44 9.95 -15.81
CA LYS A 132 -4.04 10.02 -14.47
C LYS A 132 -3.58 11.27 -13.72
N MET A 133 -2.27 11.57 -13.76
CA MET A 133 -1.68 12.74 -13.13
C MET A 133 -2.31 14.04 -13.66
N GLN A 134 -2.36 14.17 -14.99
CA GLN A 134 -2.90 15.36 -15.65
C GLN A 134 -4.39 15.54 -15.37
N ALA A 135 -5.15 14.45 -15.38
CA ALA A 135 -6.60 14.51 -15.21
C ALA A 135 -7.05 15.00 -13.83
N PHE A 136 -6.32 14.65 -12.78
CA PHE A 136 -6.71 14.97 -11.41
C PHE A 136 -5.92 16.15 -10.81
N TYR A 137 -4.59 16.09 -10.89
CA TYR A 137 -3.72 17.13 -10.30
C TYR A 137 -3.29 18.22 -11.28
N GLY A 138 -3.58 18.09 -12.57
CA GLY A 138 -3.07 18.99 -13.59
C GLY A 138 -1.53 18.98 -13.70
N SER A 139 -0.90 17.92 -13.20
CA SER A 139 0.53 17.82 -13.00
C SER A 139 1.19 16.84 -13.95
N GLN A 140 2.48 16.99 -14.17
CA GLN A 140 3.32 15.95 -14.77
C GLN A 140 3.87 15.03 -13.68
N PRO A 141 4.24 13.78 -14.00
CA PRO A 141 4.92 12.87 -13.07
C PRO A 141 6.17 13.52 -12.46
N ILE A 142 6.43 13.19 -11.19
CA ILE A 142 7.70 13.49 -10.52
C ILE A 142 8.73 12.40 -10.85
N GLY A 143 8.27 11.15 -11.01
CA GLY A 143 9.10 9.97 -11.17
C GLY A 143 9.35 9.25 -9.86
N THR A 144 8.40 9.29 -8.95
CA THR A 144 8.53 8.69 -7.62
C THR A 144 8.07 7.24 -7.57
N GLU A 145 8.77 6.46 -6.73
CA GLU A 145 8.35 5.13 -6.29
C GLU A 145 7.88 5.19 -4.83
N TRP A 146 6.77 4.54 -4.55
CA TRP A 146 6.11 4.52 -3.25
C TRP A 146 6.01 3.09 -2.76
N GLN A 147 6.84 2.71 -1.81
CA GLN A 147 6.79 1.41 -1.15
C GLN A 147 5.95 1.52 0.11
N CYS A 148 4.85 0.77 0.17
CA CYS A 148 3.85 0.87 1.21
C CYS A 148 3.83 -0.40 2.05
N LEU A 149 4.00 -0.25 3.36
CA LEU A 149 3.80 -1.30 4.35
C LEU A 149 2.66 -0.90 5.28
N VAL A 150 1.66 -1.76 5.39
CA VAL A 150 0.49 -1.58 6.26
C VAL A 150 0.45 -2.77 7.20
N TRP A 151 0.20 -2.55 8.51
CA TRP A 151 0.12 -3.65 9.46
C TRP A 151 -0.80 -3.33 10.63
N GLY A 152 -1.24 -4.39 11.32
CA GLY A 152 -2.06 -4.33 12.52
C GLY A 152 -1.72 -5.43 13.50
N TYR A 153 -2.29 -5.34 14.70
CA TYR A 153 -2.11 -6.30 15.77
C TYR A 153 -3.44 -6.92 16.18
N ALA A 154 -3.46 -8.24 16.31
CA ALA A 154 -4.62 -9.01 16.78
C ALA A 154 -4.62 -9.06 18.31
N MET A 155 -4.90 -7.92 18.95
CA MET A 155 -4.88 -7.81 20.40
C MET A 155 -6.10 -7.03 20.93
N PRO A 156 -6.52 -7.27 22.17
CA PRO A 156 -7.61 -6.51 22.78
C PRO A 156 -7.20 -5.06 23.07
N GLY A 157 -8.20 -4.18 23.14
CA GLY A 157 -8.01 -2.77 23.48
C GLY A 157 -7.68 -1.89 22.29
N PRO A 158 -7.29 -0.63 22.56
CA PRO A 158 -7.14 0.39 21.51
C PRO A 158 -6.14 0.04 20.40
N LEU A 159 -5.03 -0.63 20.74
CA LEU A 159 -4.01 -1.02 19.76
C LEU A 159 -4.53 -2.02 18.71
N GLY A 160 -5.48 -2.87 19.06
CA GLY A 160 -6.14 -3.77 18.10
C GLY A 160 -7.03 -3.06 17.08
N ASN A 161 -7.32 -1.77 17.32
CA ASN A 161 -8.11 -0.93 16.43
C ASN A 161 -7.26 0.08 15.64
N ILE A 162 -5.92 -0.04 15.69
CA ILE A 162 -5.00 0.85 14.98
C ILE A 162 -4.46 0.13 13.76
N LEU A 163 -4.55 0.80 12.61
CA LEU A 163 -3.86 0.41 11.38
C LEU A 163 -2.64 1.30 11.21
N PHE A 164 -1.46 0.68 11.22
CA PHE A 164 -0.20 1.38 11.00
C PHE A 164 0.15 1.36 9.52
N LYS A 165 0.67 2.49 9.02
CA LYS A 165 1.10 2.64 7.63
C LYS A 165 2.48 3.27 7.58
N LYS A 166 3.38 2.68 6.79
CA LYS A 166 4.69 3.24 6.49
C LYS A 166 4.82 3.40 4.98
N TYR A 167 5.10 4.61 4.56
CA TYR A 167 5.43 4.92 3.17
C TYR A 167 6.92 5.24 3.07
N THR A 168 7.61 4.58 2.14
CA THR A 168 8.96 4.93 1.72
C THR A 168 8.84 5.51 0.32
N ILE A 169 9.11 6.80 0.19
CA ILE A 169 9.03 7.53 -1.07
C ILE A 169 10.44 7.70 -1.60
N ILE A 170 10.68 7.22 -2.81
CA ILE A 170 11.99 7.24 -3.46
C ILE A 170 11.88 8.07 -4.74
N ASN A 171 12.65 9.13 -4.84
CA ASN A 171 12.78 9.86 -6.10
C ASN A 171 13.62 9.02 -7.07
N LYS A 172 13.00 8.58 -8.15
CA LYS A 172 13.61 7.84 -9.27
C LYS A 172 13.61 8.68 -10.57
N GLY A 173 13.13 9.93 -10.48
CA GLY A 173 13.19 10.88 -11.58
C GLY A 173 14.59 11.46 -11.77
N ASP A 174 14.77 12.17 -12.87
CA ASP A 174 16.07 12.72 -13.29
C ASP A 174 16.43 14.05 -12.59
N ALA A 175 15.52 14.61 -11.78
CA ALA A 175 15.70 15.90 -11.11
C ALA A 175 15.32 15.81 -9.63
N ASP A 176 15.94 16.67 -8.83
CA ASP A 176 15.56 16.83 -7.43
C ASP A 176 14.14 17.41 -7.29
N VAL A 177 13.53 17.12 -6.15
CA VAL A 177 12.25 17.72 -5.73
C VAL A 177 12.58 18.78 -4.69
N GLU A 178 12.58 20.04 -5.12
CA GLU A 178 12.84 21.18 -4.25
C GLU A 178 11.54 21.61 -3.54
N GLU A 179 11.67 22.23 -2.37
CA GLU A 179 10.54 22.68 -1.55
C GLU A 179 9.45 21.60 -1.40
N ALA A 180 9.87 20.37 -1.06
CA ALA A 180 8.99 19.22 -0.98
C ALA A 180 8.07 19.30 0.24
N TYR A 181 6.76 19.13 0.03
CA TYR A 181 5.73 19.03 1.07
C TYR A 181 5.06 17.68 0.98
N LEU A 182 5.00 16.98 2.12
CA LEU A 182 4.25 15.75 2.28
C LEU A 182 3.02 16.02 3.15
N SER A 183 1.85 15.73 2.61
CA SER A 183 0.57 15.81 3.33
C SER A 183 -0.09 14.43 3.39
N TYR A 184 -1.04 14.27 4.28
CA TYR A 184 -1.88 13.09 4.36
C TYR A 184 -3.33 13.50 4.18
N TRP A 185 -4.00 12.88 3.22
CA TRP A 185 -5.39 13.11 2.89
C TRP A 185 -6.25 11.97 3.39
N SER A 186 -7.44 12.27 3.86
CA SER A 186 -8.39 11.26 4.30
C SER A 186 -9.83 11.71 4.02
N ASP A 187 -10.59 10.82 3.42
CA ASP A 187 -12.03 10.92 3.27
C ASP A 187 -12.69 10.10 4.37
N VAL A 188 -13.08 10.81 5.44
CA VAL A 188 -13.60 10.19 6.65
C VAL A 188 -15.12 10.12 6.58
N ASP A 189 -15.66 8.91 6.69
CA ASP A 189 -17.10 8.68 6.86
C ASP A 189 -17.46 8.82 8.34
N VAL A 190 -18.18 9.88 8.70
CA VAL A 190 -18.63 10.12 10.07
C VAL A 190 -20.12 9.87 10.16
N GLY A 191 -20.51 8.79 10.85
CA GLY A 191 -21.91 8.42 11.01
C GLY A 191 -22.45 7.58 9.84
N ASP A 192 -23.74 7.67 9.59
CA ASP A 192 -24.40 7.01 8.46
C ASP A 192 -24.37 8.00 7.28
N GLY A 193 -23.29 7.98 6.53
CA GLY A 193 -23.17 8.72 5.28
C GLY A 193 -23.95 8.07 4.16
#